data_2106b80650b54bbb08ecfc7d7e1c95e6
#
_entry.id   2106b80650b54bbb08ecfc7d7e1c95e6
#
_cell.length_a   1.000
_cell.length_b   1.000
_cell.length_c   1.000
_cell.angle_alpha   90.00
_cell.angle_beta   90.00
_cell.angle_gamma   90.00
#
_symmetry.space_group_name_H-M   'P 1'
#
loop_
_entity.id
_entity.type
_entity.pdbx_description
1 polymer ?
#
loop_
_entity_poly.entity_id
_entity_poly.type
_entity_poly.pdbx_seq_one_letter_code
_entity_poly.pdbx_strand_id
1 'polypeptide(L)'
;VSSKKKRRVRDKWRGKSWYTVMSPPYFGGSELGTLPSDDSSKLVGRIVDTTLYDVTDDFAHQYLKMYFRVTNVEGKIAHTVFKGHEYSRDYLRSLVRRRTTRVDGALNITTKDGYQLRLAVSAFTLSRIKTTQERAIRVIIKRIVKEKAAALTFDQFVQEVVLGKIASDIYNEAKKIAPLRHVGIRKSKLTLQPTVAA
;
A
#
# COMPACT_ATOMS: atom_id res chain seq x y z
N VAL A 1 -23.59 56.52 -14.65
CA VAL A 1 -22.46 55.97 -13.85
C VAL A 1 -22.84 54.55 -13.43
N SER A 2 -22.31 53.53 -14.12
CA SER A 2 -22.58 52.10 -13.82
C SER A 2 -21.80 51.67 -12.60
N SER A 3 -22.48 51.41 -11.50
CA SER A 3 -21.88 50.88 -10.26
C SER A 3 -21.52 49.41 -10.49
N LYS A 4 -20.21 49.08 -10.65
CA LYS A 4 -19.71 47.73 -10.64
C LYS A 4 -20.08 47.04 -9.29
N LYS A 5 -21.07 46.14 -9.29
CA LYS A 5 -21.38 45.28 -8.14
C LYS A 5 -20.10 44.49 -7.76
N LYS A 6 -19.49 44.84 -6.62
CA LYS A 6 -18.41 44.08 -6.01
C LYS A 6 -18.89 42.62 -5.84
N ARG A 7 -18.31 41.68 -6.56
CA ARG A 7 -18.51 40.24 -6.35
C ARG A 7 -18.10 39.93 -4.90
N ARG A 8 -19.07 39.64 -4.04
CA ARG A 8 -18.76 39.10 -2.71
C ARG A 8 -17.97 37.82 -2.87
N VAL A 9 -16.73 37.81 -2.37
CA VAL A 9 -15.90 36.61 -2.29
C VAL A 9 -16.65 35.65 -1.36
N ARG A 10 -17.23 34.60 -1.94
CA ARG A 10 -17.94 33.57 -1.18
C ARG A 10 -16.88 32.72 -0.48
N ASP A 11 -16.90 32.67 0.83
CA ASP A 11 -16.01 31.83 1.62
C ASP A 11 -16.30 30.37 1.27
N LYS A 12 -15.33 29.73 0.58
CA LYS A 12 -15.44 28.34 0.09
C LYS A 12 -15.43 27.33 1.24
N TRP A 13 -14.95 27.69 2.42
CA TRP A 13 -14.89 26.81 3.57
C TRP A 13 -16.24 26.67 4.30
N ARG A 14 -17.04 27.69 4.27
CA ARG A 14 -18.34 27.74 4.94
C ARG A 14 -19.38 26.75 4.42
N GLY A 15 -19.20 26.28 3.18
CA GLY A 15 -20.07 25.29 2.53
C GLY A 15 -19.56 23.84 2.62
N LYS A 16 -18.42 23.58 3.29
CA LYS A 16 -17.86 22.25 3.38
C LYS A 16 -18.42 21.45 4.55
N SER A 17 -18.74 20.19 4.30
CA SER A 17 -19.07 19.18 5.29
C SER A 17 -17.88 18.28 5.54
N TRP A 18 -17.74 17.76 6.75
CA TRP A 18 -16.71 16.79 7.12
C TRP A 18 -17.26 15.37 6.94
N TYR A 19 -16.48 14.53 6.30
CA TYR A 19 -16.80 13.13 6.02
C TYR A 19 -15.75 12.26 6.71
N THR A 20 -16.19 11.30 7.52
CA THR A 20 -15.33 10.32 8.18
C THR A 20 -14.93 9.24 7.18
N VAL A 21 -13.65 8.95 7.07
CA VAL A 21 -13.11 7.93 6.18
C VAL A 21 -12.88 6.65 6.97
N MET A 22 -13.47 5.54 6.52
CA MET A 22 -13.33 4.24 7.16
C MET A 22 -12.37 3.34 6.39
N SER A 23 -11.55 2.58 7.10
CA SER A 23 -10.71 1.54 6.50
C SER A 23 -11.58 0.39 5.97
N PRO A 24 -11.07 -0.41 5.00
CA PRO A 24 -11.78 -1.59 4.54
C PRO A 24 -11.99 -2.61 5.67
N PRO A 25 -13.05 -3.47 5.58
CA PRO A 25 -13.36 -4.46 6.63
C PRO A 25 -12.20 -5.41 6.95
N TYR A 26 -11.40 -5.77 5.94
CA TYR A 26 -10.23 -6.65 6.12
C TYR A 26 -9.04 -5.97 6.85
N PHE A 27 -9.14 -4.66 7.14
CA PHE A 27 -8.25 -3.93 8.05
C PHE A 27 -8.95 -3.46 9.33
N GLY A 28 -10.09 -4.07 9.69
CA GLY A 28 -10.79 -3.82 10.95
C GLY A 28 -11.83 -2.71 10.92
N GLY A 29 -12.06 -2.02 9.80
CA GLY A 29 -13.07 -0.96 9.69
C GLY A 29 -12.81 0.24 10.62
N SER A 30 -11.55 0.53 10.95
CA SER A 30 -11.16 1.66 11.81
C SER A 30 -11.34 3.01 11.11
N GLU A 31 -11.52 4.07 11.86
CA GLU A 31 -11.55 5.44 11.35
C GLU A 31 -10.13 5.88 10.96
N LEU A 32 -9.96 6.31 9.69
CA LEU A 32 -8.68 6.77 9.15
C LEU A 32 -8.50 8.29 9.29
N GLY A 33 -9.58 9.01 9.52
CA GLY A 33 -9.60 10.47 9.62
C GLY A 33 -10.78 11.11 8.91
N THR A 34 -10.77 12.42 8.79
CA THR A 34 -11.87 13.17 8.18
C THR A 34 -11.43 13.96 6.95
N LEU A 35 -12.29 14.04 5.95
CA LEU A 35 -12.07 14.79 4.72
C LEU A 35 -13.13 15.88 4.54
N PRO A 36 -12.74 17.14 4.29
CA PRO A 36 -13.69 18.21 3.98
C PRO A 36 -14.09 18.19 2.50
N SER A 37 -15.39 18.23 2.21
CA SER A 37 -15.89 18.38 0.84
C SER A 37 -17.22 19.15 0.83
N ASP A 38 -17.46 19.87 -0.28
CA ASP A 38 -18.74 20.53 -0.52
C ASP A 38 -19.81 19.50 -0.93
N ASP A 39 -19.40 18.51 -1.76
CA ASP A 39 -20.27 17.46 -2.29
C ASP A 39 -19.65 16.08 -2.04
N SER A 40 -20.47 15.07 -1.77
CA SER A 40 -20.04 13.68 -1.59
C SER A 40 -19.44 13.08 -2.88
N SER A 41 -19.95 13.44 -4.04
CA SER A 41 -19.47 12.97 -5.34
C SER A 41 -17.99 13.31 -5.60
N LYS A 42 -17.52 14.45 -5.08
CA LYS A 42 -16.12 14.89 -5.23
C LYS A 42 -15.13 14.11 -4.36
N LEU A 43 -15.63 13.32 -3.40
CA LEU A 43 -14.80 12.45 -2.56
C LEU A 43 -14.47 11.14 -3.25
N VAL A 44 -15.37 10.62 -4.08
CA VAL A 44 -15.18 9.36 -4.79
C VAL A 44 -13.93 9.44 -5.67
N GLY A 45 -13.05 8.45 -5.53
CA GLY A 45 -11.77 8.39 -6.23
C GLY A 45 -10.59 9.09 -5.54
N ARG A 46 -10.82 9.89 -4.49
CA ARG A 46 -9.73 10.46 -3.69
C ARG A 46 -8.94 9.36 -3.00
N ILE A 47 -7.65 9.62 -2.82
CA ILE A 47 -6.74 8.72 -2.12
C ILE A 47 -6.37 9.38 -0.79
N VAL A 48 -6.52 8.59 0.27
CA VAL A 48 -6.13 8.96 1.65
C VAL A 48 -4.88 8.15 1.99
N ASP A 49 -3.87 8.80 2.51
CA ASP A 49 -2.66 8.17 3.03
C ASP A 49 -2.67 8.21 4.56
N THR A 50 -2.38 7.06 5.14
CA THR A 50 -2.26 6.86 6.59
C THR A 50 -1.06 5.95 6.86
N THR A 51 -0.62 5.86 8.10
CA THR A 51 0.37 4.86 8.49
C THR A 51 -0.33 3.57 8.89
N LEU A 52 0.35 2.44 8.80
CA LEU A 52 -0.21 1.18 9.31
C LEU A 52 -0.40 1.24 10.84
N TYR A 53 0.40 2.06 11.53
CA TYR A 53 0.22 2.36 12.94
C TYR A 53 -1.18 2.91 13.24
N ASP A 54 -1.68 3.87 12.46
CA ASP A 54 -3.02 4.48 12.64
C ASP A 54 -4.16 3.48 12.46
N VAL A 55 -3.90 2.35 11.78
CA VAL A 55 -4.88 1.30 11.52
C VAL A 55 -4.83 0.18 12.54
N THR A 56 -3.64 -0.16 13.04
CA THR A 56 -3.41 -1.35 13.90
C THR A 56 -2.98 -1.04 15.32
N ASP A 57 -2.70 0.24 15.63
CA ASP A 57 -2.14 0.72 16.91
C ASP A 57 -0.79 0.08 17.29
N ASP A 58 -0.07 -0.51 16.31
CA ASP A 58 1.23 -1.15 16.53
C ASP A 58 2.38 -0.24 16.04
N PHE A 59 3.17 0.26 16.98
CA PHE A 59 4.35 1.11 16.71
C PHE A 59 5.38 0.46 15.80
N ALA A 60 5.48 -0.87 15.79
CA ALA A 60 6.41 -1.59 14.93
C ALA A 60 6.20 -1.29 13.43
N HIS A 61 5.01 -0.84 13.05
CA HIS A 61 4.60 -0.63 11.66
C HIS A 61 4.51 0.84 11.22
N GLN A 62 5.02 1.78 12.00
CA GLN A 62 5.01 3.22 11.70
C GLN A 62 5.69 3.59 10.36
N TYR A 63 6.64 2.76 9.91
CA TYR A 63 7.35 2.99 8.64
C TYR A 63 6.56 2.63 7.38
N LEU A 64 5.39 1.98 7.52
CA LEU A 64 4.50 1.59 6.43
C LEU A 64 3.44 2.66 6.19
N LYS A 65 3.46 3.26 5.00
CA LYS A 65 2.41 4.15 4.51
C LYS A 65 1.41 3.35 3.69
N MET A 66 0.14 3.49 4.03
CA MET A 66 -0.98 2.84 3.37
C MET A 66 -1.75 3.87 2.54
N TYR A 67 -2.21 3.46 1.38
CA TYR A 67 -3.03 4.28 0.50
C TYR A 67 -4.40 3.64 0.32
N PHE A 68 -5.44 4.38 0.66
CA PHE A 68 -6.84 3.95 0.53
C PHE A 68 -7.55 4.86 -0.46
N ARG A 69 -8.31 4.27 -1.37
CA ARG A 69 -9.11 5.02 -2.34
C ARG A 69 -10.57 4.99 -1.91
N VAL A 70 -11.22 6.15 -1.82
CA VAL A 70 -12.65 6.28 -1.57
C VAL A 70 -13.42 5.70 -2.76
N THR A 71 -14.31 4.76 -2.51
CA THR A 71 -15.17 4.11 -3.51
C THR A 71 -16.61 4.58 -3.45
N ASN A 72 -17.17 4.64 -2.24
CA ASN A 72 -18.54 5.03 -2.00
C ASN A 72 -18.63 5.97 -0.79
N VAL A 73 -19.67 6.80 -0.76
CA VAL A 73 -19.96 7.71 0.35
C VAL A 73 -21.41 7.54 0.75
N GLU A 74 -21.63 7.11 1.98
CA GLU A 74 -22.96 6.90 2.57
C GLU A 74 -23.19 7.93 3.70
N GLY A 75 -24.03 8.91 3.45
CA GLY A 75 -24.25 10.00 4.38
C GLY A 75 -22.97 10.80 4.65
N LYS A 76 -22.39 10.66 5.84
CA LYS A 76 -21.12 11.28 6.25
C LYS A 76 -19.95 10.29 6.32
N ILE A 77 -20.17 9.04 5.95
CA ILE A 77 -19.14 7.98 5.99
C ILE A 77 -18.64 7.71 4.58
N ALA A 78 -17.33 7.73 4.39
CA ALA A 78 -16.67 7.41 3.14
C ALA A 78 -15.99 6.03 3.25
N HIS A 79 -16.48 5.05 2.48
CA HIS A 79 -15.91 3.71 2.40
C HIS A 79 -14.74 3.68 1.45
N THR A 80 -13.71 2.91 1.80
CA THR A 80 -12.48 2.86 1.03
C THR A 80 -12.08 1.44 0.62
N VAL A 81 -11.23 1.36 -0.38
CA VAL A 81 -10.56 0.13 -0.82
C VAL A 81 -9.05 0.37 -0.83
N PHE A 82 -8.29 -0.66 -0.49
CA PHE A 82 -6.84 -0.63 -0.51
C PHE A 82 -6.31 -0.33 -1.93
N LYS A 83 -5.51 0.70 -2.05
CA LYS A 83 -4.87 1.10 -3.31
C LYS A 83 -3.42 0.66 -3.41
N GLY A 84 -2.75 0.57 -2.27
CA GLY A 84 -1.36 0.18 -2.18
C GLY A 84 -0.72 0.57 -0.87
N HIS A 85 0.54 0.18 -0.70
CA HIS A 85 1.38 0.64 0.41
C HIS A 85 2.79 0.94 -0.07
N GLU A 86 3.54 1.69 0.72
CA GLU A 86 4.98 1.86 0.52
C GLU A 86 5.72 2.09 1.84
N TYR A 87 6.99 1.70 1.84
CA TYR A 87 7.89 2.02 2.96
C TYR A 87 8.25 3.52 2.94
N SER A 88 8.37 4.12 4.11
CA SER A 88 8.89 5.48 4.23
C SER A 88 10.31 5.55 3.66
N ARG A 89 10.65 6.70 3.08
CA ARG A 89 11.99 6.91 2.46
C ARG A 89 13.11 6.78 3.48
N ASP A 90 12.88 7.25 4.69
CA ASP A 90 13.89 7.23 5.75
C ASP A 90 14.15 5.82 6.24
N TYR A 91 13.11 5.00 6.37
CA TYR A 91 13.25 3.59 6.68
C TYR A 91 14.04 2.84 5.59
N LEU A 92 13.72 3.07 4.31
CA LEU A 92 14.47 2.47 3.21
C LEU A 92 15.94 2.87 3.22
N ARG A 93 16.25 4.13 3.52
CA ARG A 93 17.63 4.62 3.65
C ARG A 93 18.36 3.95 4.81
N SER A 94 17.70 3.72 5.94
CA SER A 94 18.30 3.06 7.10
C SER A 94 18.66 1.59 6.83
N LEU A 95 17.94 0.93 5.91
CA LEU A 95 18.20 -0.45 5.51
C LEU A 95 19.44 -0.59 4.59
N VAL A 96 19.73 0.44 3.80
CA VAL A 96 20.87 0.43 2.88
C VAL A 96 22.16 0.78 3.63
N ARG A 97 23.16 -0.11 3.60
CA ARG A 97 24.47 0.12 4.25
C ARG A 97 25.61 -0.16 3.29
N ARG A 98 26.78 0.42 3.59
CA ARG A 98 28.02 0.12 2.85
C ARG A 98 28.37 -1.37 2.94
N ARG A 99 28.99 -1.92 1.91
CA ARG A 99 29.40 -3.33 1.79
C ARG A 99 28.24 -4.35 1.85
N THR A 100 27.00 -3.92 1.62
CA THR A 100 25.84 -4.79 1.49
C THR A 100 25.29 -4.73 0.08
N THR A 101 24.54 -5.75 -0.32
CA THR A 101 23.85 -5.79 -1.62
C THR A 101 22.35 -5.67 -1.39
N ARG A 102 21.71 -4.83 -2.19
CA ARG A 102 20.26 -4.74 -2.27
C ARG A 102 19.77 -5.46 -3.52
N VAL A 103 18.91 -6.44 -3.35
CA VAL A 103 18.29 -7.20 -4.43
C VAL A 103 16.84 -6.78 -4.56
N ASP A 104 16.51 -6.15 -5.68
CA ASP A 104 15.14 -5.73 -5.98
C ASP A 104 14.47 -6.68 -6.97
N GLY A 105 13.20 -7.01 -6.72
CA GLY A 105 12.31 -7.72 -7.62
C GLY A 105 11.02 -6.93 -7.82
N ALA A 106 10.71 -6.54 -9.05
CA ALA A 106 9.43 -5.95 -9.41
C ALA A 106 8.60 -6.97 -10.20
N LEU A 107 7.33 -7.15 -9.81
CA LEU A 107 6.44 -8.16 -10.34
C LEU A 107 5.05 -7.57 -10.57
N ASN A 108 4.42 -7.97 -11.67
CA ASN A 108 2.98 -7.84 -11.84
C ASN A 108 2.37 -9.20 -11.54
N ILE A 109 1.34 -9.22 -10.72
CA ILE A 109 0.66 -10.42 -10.27
C ILE A 109 -0.85 -10.24 -10.42
N THR A 110 -1.54 -11.37 -10.58
CA THR A 110 -3.00 -11.43 -10.56
C THR A 110 -3.40 -12.34 -9.41
N THR A 111 -4.31 -11.89 -8.55
CA THR A 111 -4.88 -12.69 -7.47
C THR A 111 -5.94 -13.65 -8.01
N LYS A 112 -6.38 -14.60 -7.16
CA LYS A 112 -7.44 -15.55 -7.50
C LYS A 112 -8.72 -14.84 -7.99
N ASP A 113 -9.03 -13.67 -7.44
CA ASP A 113 -10.22 -12.86 -7.75
C ASP A 113 -10.02 -11.94 -8.98
N GLY A 114 -8.92 -12.07 -9.72
CA GLY A 114 -8.65 -11.27 -10.91
C GLY A 114 -8.11 -9.85 -10.66
N TYR A 115 -7.85 -9.46 -9.41
CA TYR A 115 -7.19 -8.18 -9.13
C TYR A 115 -5.74 -8.20 -9.57
N GLN A 116 -5.30 -7.15 -10.26
CA GLN A 116 -3.92 -7.00 -10.67
C GLN A 116 -3.17 -6.03 -9.76
N LEU A 117 -2.06 -6.51 -9.21
CA LEU A 117 -1.18 -5.71 -8.37
C LEU A 117 0.24 -5.71 -8.94
N ARG A 118 0.88 -4.56 -8.81
CA ARG A 118 2.33 -4.43 -9.02
C ARG A 118 3.01 -4.37 -7.68
N LEU A 119 3.92 -5.33 -7.43
CA LEU A 119 4.70 -5.40 -6.20
C LEU A 119 6.17 -5.09 -6.48
N ALA A 120 6.81 -4.43 -5.53
CA ALA A 120 8.24 -4.24 -5.49
C ALA A 120 8.77 -4.79 -4.17
N VAL A 121 9.46 -5.91 -4.25
CA VAL A 121 10.12 -6.60 -3.13
C VAL A 121 11.58 -6.20 -3.08
N SER A 122 12.12 -5.96 -1.89
CA SER A 122 13.54 -5.68 -1.69
C SER A 122 14.10 -6.60 -0.63
N ALA A 123 15.21 -7.24 -0.93
CA ALA A 123 16.01 -8.03 0.01
C ALA A 123 17.36 -7.34 0.24
N PHE A 124 17.74 -7.19 1.50
CA PHE A 124 18.99 -6.57 1.92
C PHE A 124 19.88 -7.63 2.55
N THR A 125 21.11 -7.77 2.05
CA THR A 125 22.09 -8.75 2.55
C THR A 125 22.93 -8.16 3.68
N LEU A 126 23.54 -9.02 4.48
CA LEU A 126 24.52 -8.61 5.51
C LEU A 126 25.88 -8.26 4.89
N SER A 127 26.27 -8.97 3.83
CA SER A 127 27.54 -8.78 3.13
C SER A 127 27.31 -8.67 1.62
N ARG A 128 28.34 -8.27 0.88
CA ARG A 128 28.30 -8.23 -0.57
C ARG A 128 28.18 -9.66 -1.12
N ILE A 129 27.28 -9.86 -2.09
CA ILE A 129 27.04 -11.16 -2.73
C ILE A 129 27.38 -11.13 -4.21
N LYS A 130 27.57 -12.32 -4.81
CA LYS A 130 27.82 -12.48 -6.24
C LYS A 130 26.54 -12.28 -7.07
N THR A 131 26.68 -11.82 -8.30
CA THR A 131 25.53 -11.61 -9.22
C THR A 131 24.71 -12.88 -9.47
N THR A 132 25.33 -14.06 -9.42
CA THR A 132 24.64 -15.35 -9.52
C THR A 132 23.68 -15.57 -8.35
N GLN A 133 24.11 -15.25 -7.13
CA GLN A 133 23.28 -15.33 -5.92
C GLN A 133 22.12 -14.31 -5.96
N GLU A 134 22.39 -13.10 -6.46
CA GLU A 134 21.31 -12.10 -6.65
C GLU A 134 20.23 -12.61 -7.61
N ARG A 135 20.64 -13.23 -8.73
CA ARG A 135 19.70 -13.83 -9.71
C ARG A 135 18.88 -14.93 -9.06
N ALA A 136 19.51 -15.81 -8.29
CA ALA A 136 18.81 -16.89 -7.59
C ALA A 136 17.78 -16.35 -6.58
N ILE A 137 18.13 -15.33 -5.80
CA ILE A 137 17.20 -14.67 -4.87
C ILE A 137 16.01 -14.06 -5.63
N ARG A 138 16.23 -13.38 -6.78
CA ARG A 138 15.13 -12.84 -7.60
C ARG A 138 14.18 -13.93 -8.12
N VAL A 139 14.71 -15.11 -8.45
CA VAL A 139 13.88 -16.26 -8.88
C VAL A 139 13.00 -16.74 -7.72
N ILE A 140 13.56 -16.89 -6.52
CA ILE A 140 12.80 -17.25 -5.31
C ILE A 140 11.68 -16.24 -5.04
N ILE A 141 12.00 -14.95 -5.04
CA ILE A 141 11.00 -13.87 -4.85
C ILE A 141 9.85 -14.03 -5.86
N LYS A 142 10.17 -14.23 -7.14
CA LYS A 142 9.16 -14.37 -8.19
C LYS A 142 8.28 -15.59 -7.98
N ARG A 143 8.87 -16.72 -7.60
CA ARG A 143 8.16 -17.99 -7.38
C ARG A 143 7.16 -17.84 -6.24
N ILE A 144 7.64 -17.49 -5.03
CA ILE A 144 6.80 -17.42 -3.81
C ILE A 144 5.65 -16.42 -4.00
N VAL A 145 5.95 -15.23 -4.52
CA VAL A 145 4.91 -14.20 -4.71
C VAL A 145 3.85 -14.65 -5.70
N LYS A 146 4.23 -15.34 -6.80
CA LYS A 146 3.26 -15.87 -7.77
C LYS A 146 2.40 -16.99 -7.19
N GLU A 147 3.00 -17.93 -6.47
CA GLU A 147 2.32 -19.05 -5.80
C GLU A 147 1.28 -18.53 -4.81
N LYS A 148 1.67 -17.58 -3.95
CA LYS A 148 0.76 -16.95 -2.98
C LYS A 148 -0.36 -16.16 -3.65
N ALA A 149 -0.05 -15.40 -4.70
CA ALA A 149 -1.06 -14.62 -5.43
C ALA A 149 -2.11 -15.52 -6.10
N ALA A 150 -1.71 -16.66 -6.64
CA ALA A 150 -2.64 -17.60 -7.26
C ALA A 150 -3.53 -18.34 -6.24
N ALA A 151 -3.07 -18.51 -5.01
CA ALA A 151 -3.78 -19.25 -3.96
C ALA A 151 -4.77 -18.40 -3.16
N LEU A 152 -4.47 -17.11 -2.96
CA LEU A 152 -5.17 -16.22 -2.03
C LEU A 152 -6.15 -15.28 -2.75
N THR A 153 -7.22 -14.91 -2.04
CA THR A 153 -8.11 -13.81 -2.42
C THR A 153 -7.39 -12.47 -2.26
N PHE A 154 -7.92 -11.42 -2.88
CA PHE A 154 -7.32 -10.07 -2.79
C PHE A 154 -7.13 -9.61 -1.35
N ASP A 155 -8.16 -9.73 -0.51
CA ASP A 155 -8.13 -9.26 0.88
C ASP A 155 -7.09 -10.01 1.71
N GLN A 156 -7.07 -11.34 1.62
CA GLN A 156 -6.08 -12.19 2.30
C GLN A 156 -4.67 -11.90 1.82
N PHE A 157 -4.51 -11.75 0.50
CA PHE A 157 -3.20 -11.46 -0.09
C PHE A 157 -2.66 -10.10 0.37
N VAL A 158 -3.50 -9.06 0.41
CA VAL A 158 -3.12 -7.73 0.88
C VAL A 158 -2.73 -7.77 2.36
N GLN A 159 -3.46 -8.49 3.20
CA GLN A 159 -3.09 -8.68 4.60
C GLN A 159 -1.72 -9.35 4.76
N GLU A 160 -1.47 -10.46 4.05
CA GLU A 160 -0.17 -11.17 4.10
C GLU A 160 0.99 -10.31 3.56
N VAL A 161 0.74 -9.47 2.57
CA VAL A 161 1.71 -8.50 2.02
C VAL A 161 2.07 -7.43 3.05
N VAL A 162 1.07 -6.84 3.69
CA VAL A 162 1.23 -5.70 4.62
C VAL A 162 1.81 -6.17 5.95
N LEU A 163 1.29 -7.26 6.51
CA LEU A 163 1.77 -7.84 7.78
C LEU A 163 3.12 -8.57 7.65
N GLY A 164 3.65 -8.71 6.42
CA GLY A 164 4.99 -9.22 6.18
C GLY A 164 5.12 -10.75 6.18
N LYS A 165 4.03 -11.51 6.17
CA LYS A 165 4.07 -12.98 6.13
C LYS A 165 4.76 -13.49 4.86
N ILE A 166 4.41 -12.94 3.69
CA ILE A 166 5.08 -13.25 2.42
C ILE A 166 6.57 -12.89 2.48
N ALA A 167 6.92 -11.78 3.11
CA ALA A 167 8.31 -11.36 3.29
C ALA A 167 9.10 -12.36 4.15
N SER A 168 8.47 -12.92 5.20
CA SER A 168 9.04 -13.97 6.05
C SER A 168 9.29 -15.26 5.27
N ASP A 169 8.34 -15.69 4.44
CA ASP A 169 8.50 -16.88 3.59
C ASP A 169 9.68 -16.71 2.62
N ILE A 170 9.78 -15.54 1.98
CA ILE A 170 10.92 -15.21 1.11
C ILE A 170 12.23 -15.20 1.89
N TYR A 171 12.25 -14.64 3.09
CA TYR A 171 13.44 -14.59 3.95
C TYR A 171 13.94 -16.00 4.27
N ASN A 172 13.04 -16.90 4.68
CA ASN A 172 13.37 -18.27 5.06
C ASN A 172 14.00 -19.09 3.90
N GLU A 173 13.50 -18.90 2.68
CA GLU A 173 14.07 -19.56 1.52
C GLU A 173 15.36 -18.89 1.02
N ALA A 174 15.38 -17.58 0.93
CA ALA A 174 16.53 -16.86 0.38
C ALA A 174 17.74 -16.86 1.33
N LYS A 175 17.52 -17.03 2.65
CA LYS A 175 18.58 -17.20 3.66
C LYS A 175 19.48 -18.42 3.35
N LYS A 176 18.95 -19.44 2.67
CA LYS A 176 19.73 -20.63 2.26
C LYS A 176 20.81 -20.30 1.21
N ILE A 177 20.65 -19.19 0.46
CA ILE A 177 21.58 -18.77 -0.60
C ILE A 177 22.60 -17.77 -0.07
N ALA A 178 22.16 -16.81 0.73
CA ALA A 178 23.01 -15.75 1.27
C ALA A 178 22.49 -15.25 2.62
N PRO A 179 23.36 -14.74 3.50
CA PRO A 179 22.94 -14.15 4.77
C PRO A 179 22.16 -12.86 4.51
N LEU A 180 20.87 -12.84 4.88
CA LEU A 180 19.98 -11.72 4.72
C LEU A 180 19.82 -10.95 6.02
N ARG A 181 19.76 -9.64 5.92
CA ARG A 181 19.45 -8.74 7.04
C ARG A 181 17.96 -8.46 7.14
N HIS A 182 17.32 -8.15 6.00
CA HIS A 182 15.91 -7.81 5.93
C HIS A 182 15.35 -8.15 4.55
N VAL A 183 14.13 -8.63 4.51
CA VAL A 183 13.34 -8.78 3.29
C VAL A 183 12.00 -8.11 3.52
N GLY A 184 11.52 -7.35 2.55
CA GLY A 184 10.23 -6.70 2.67
C GLY A 184 9.64 -6.29 1.33
N ILE A 185 8.33 -6.17 1.30
CA ILE A 185 7.60 -5.64 0.15
C ILE A 185 7.56 -4.12 0.32
N ARG A 186 8.51 -3.42 -0.33
CA ARG A 186 8.66 -1.98 -0.16
C ARG A 186 7.53 -1.16 -0.76
N LYS A 187 6.86 -1.70 -1.79
CA LYS A 187 5.75 -1.00 -2.46
C LYS A 187 4.80 -2.00 -3.08
N SER A 188 3.52 -1.76 -2.90
CA SER A 188 2.45 -2.39 -3.68
C SER A 188 1.60 -1.31 -4.34
N LYS A 189 1.02 -1.62 -5.48
CA LYS A 189 0.08 -0.75 -6.19
C LYS A 189 -0.98 -1.60 -6.88
N LEU A 190 -2.24 -1.34 -6.56
CA LEU A 190 -3.38 -1.91 -7.28
C LEU A 190 -3.45 -1.25 -8.66
N THR A 191 -3.28 -2.05 -9.70
CA THR A 191 -3.27 -1.58 -11.09
C THR A 191 -4.65 -1.70 -11.70
N LEU A 192 -5.30 -2.84 -11.55
CA LEU A 192 -6.60 -3.13 -12.15
C LEU A 192 -7.52 -3.79 -11.12
N GLN A 193 -8.74 -3.30 -11.03
CA GLN A 193 -9.84 -3.94 -10.32
C GLN A 193 -10.66 -4.69 -11.37
N PRO A 194 -11.01 -5.97 -11.16
CA PRO A 194 -11.96 -6.64 -12.03
C PRO A 194 -13.27 -5.86 -11.97
N THR A 195 -13.84 -5.56 -13.12
CA THR A 195 -15.19 -5.04 -13.20
C THR A 195 -16.10 -6.21 -12.83
N VAL A 196 -16.67 -6.18 -11.63
CA VAL A 196 -17.74 -7.11 -11.29
C VAL A 196 -18.88 -6.74 -12.22
N ALA A 197 -19.16 -7.58 -13.21
CA ALA A 197 -20.39 -7.46 -13.98
C ALA A 197 -21.53 -7.63 -12.97
N ALA A 198 -22.31 -6.57 -12.84
CA ALA A 198 -23.51 -6.54 -12.01
C ALA A 198 -24.56 -7.50 -12.59
#